data_acd177a9fe29833c50abeb60fc153aeb
#
_entry.id   acd177a9fe29833c50abeb60fc153aeb
#
_cell.length_a   1.000
_cell.length_b   1.000
_cell.length_c   1.000
_cell.angle_alpha   90.00
_cell.angle_beta   90.00
_cell.angle_gamma   90.00
#
_symmetry.space_group_name_H-M   'P 1'
#
loop_
_entity.id
_entity.type
_entity.pdbx_description
1 polymer ?
#
loop_
_entity_poly.entity_id
_entity_poly.type
_entity_poly.pdbx_seq_one_letter_code
_entity_poly.pdbx_strand_id
1 'polypeptide(L)'
;MVRFSNAVSQRSIHLGGPLSLRRLQFTEDGAFAWVPTLTGVSRQSIFAGTAPLYFESSLGSTSKENSQWTRFWENRGAKKVEIGYVREGKDQQDDDFLNEVFKATEHPKLRILGVVVGKIDQSMHGVKTGSSGLHSVVRHWAHSGAMGRLVSRLLDLGYEVMVTADHGNIHCHGIGKPKIGVIAD
;
A
#
# COMPACT_ATOMS: atom_id res chain seq x y z
N MET A 1 7.96 0.44 -6.69
CA MET A 1 6.85 -0.48 -7.04
C MET A 1 7.43 -1.84 -7.35
N VAL A 2 6.87 -2.90 -6.82
CA VAL A 2 7.30 -4.27 -7.07
C VAL A 2 6.13 -5.05 -7.65
N ARG A 3 6.32 -5.68 -8.80
CA ARG A 3 5.30 -6.49 -9.47
C ARG A 3 5.68 -7.95 -9.34
N PHE A 4 4.78 -8.78 -8.83
CA PHE A 4 4.92 -10.22 -8.74
C PHE A 4 4.05 -10.90 -9.78
N SER A 5 4.62 -11.86 -10.49
CA SER A 5 3.90 -12.65 -11.49
C SER A 5 4.41 -14.09 -11.49
N ASN A 6 3.62 -14.99 -12.04
CA ASN A 6 4.03 -16.37 -12.28
C ASN A 6 4.88 -16.54 -13.55
N ALA A 7 5.18 -15.44 -14.27
CA ALA A 7 5.99 -15.45 -15.48
C ALA A 7 7.50 -15.34 -15.16
N VAL A 8 8.33 -15.89 -16.01
CA VAL A 8 9.79 -15.99 -15.85
C VAL A 8 10.44 -14.59 -15.86
N SER A 9 10.96 -14.13 -14.72
CA SER A 9 11.75 -12.91 -14.55
C SER A 9 13.07 -13.20 -13.80
N GLN A 10 14.04 -12.29 -13.94
CA GLN A 10 15.45 -12.54 -13.58
C GLN A 10 15.80 -12.39 -12.10
N ARG A 11 14.87 -12.00 -11.20
CA ARG A 11 15.14 -11.85 -9.76
C ARG A 11 14.16 -12.68 -8.93
N SER A 12 14.66 -13.30 -7.86
CA SER A 12 13.87 -14.16 -6.98
C SER A 12 13.96 -13.68 -5.54
N ILE A 13 12.83 -13.59 -4.84
CA ILE A 13 12.78 -13.37 -3.40
C ILE A 13 12.38 -14.68 -2.71
N HIS A 14 13.02 -14.97 -1.57
CA HIS A 14 12.54 -15.98 -0.65
C HIS A 14 11.68 -15.29 0.42
N LEU A 15 10.38 -15.56 0.41
CA LEU A 15 9.51 -15.16 1.50
C LEU A 15 9.72 -16.13 2.66
N GLY A 16 10.19 -15.60 3.82
CA GLY A 16 10.39 -16.41 5.02
C GLY A 16 9.09 -17.04 5.54
N GLY A 17 9.18 -18.28 6.04
CA GLY A 17 8.05 -19.02 6.61
C GLY A 17 7.85 -20.41 5.97
N PRO A 18 6.90 -21.22 6.43
CA PRO A 18 6.66 -22.57 5.92
C PRO A 18 6.22 -22.63 4.44
N LEU A 19 5.86 -21.50 3.84
CA LEU A 19 5.65 -21.32 2.39
C LEU A 19 6.91 -20.91 1.63
N SER A 20 8.07 -20.89 2.28
CA SER A 20 9.36 -20.38 1.81
C SER A 20 10.00 -21.13 0.63
N LEU A 21 9.39 -22.18 0.14
CA LEU A 21 9.92 -22.97 -0.99
C LEU A 21 9.51 -22.41 -2.37
N ARG A 22 8.62 -21.41 -2.43
CA ARG A 22 8.27 -20.77 -3.69
C ARG A 22 9.26 -19.68 -4.03
N ARG A 23 9.95 -19.84 -5.13
CA ARG A 23 10.72 -18.79 -5.79
C ARG A 23 9.72 -17.85 -6.47
N LEU A 24 9.45 -16.71 -5.88
CA LEU A 24 8.68 -15.67 -6.55
C LEU A 24 9.59 -14.88 -7.49
N GLN A 25 9.10 -14.67 -8.68
CA GLN A 25 9.74 -13.77 -9.64
C GLN A 25 9.07 -12.41 -9.56
N PHE A 26 9.87 -11.36 -9.64
CA PHE A 26 9.36 -9.99 -9.56
C PHE A 26 10.18 -9.06 -10.43
N THR A 27 9.54 -7.98 -10.85
CA THR A 27 10.20 -6.80 -11.44
C THR A 27 10.06 -5.63 -10.46
N GLU A 28 11.06 -4.80 -10.43
CA GLU A 28 11.09 -3.61 -9.57
C GLU A 28 11.22 -2.38 -10.43
N ASP A 29 10.44 -1.35 -10.09
CA ASP A 29 10.46 -0.06 -10.76
C ASP A 29 10.22 1.05 -9.73
N GLY A 30 10.49 2.29 -10.06
CA GLY A 30 10.36 3.44 -9.17
C GLY A 30 9.66 4.61 -9.82
N ALA A 31 8.93 5.36 -9.03
CA ALA A 31 8.36 6.64 -9.40
C ALA A 31 8.52 7.64 -8.26
N PHE A 32 8.60 8.91 -8.58
CA PHE A 32 8.58 9.96 -7.56
C PHE A 32 7.20 10.08 -6.94
N ALA A 33 7.16 10.18 -5.60
CA ALA A 33 5.93 10.55 -4.91
C ALA A 33 5.59 12.02 -5.17
N TRP A 34 4.31 12.37 -5.09
CA TRP A 34 3.88 13.76 -5.17
C TRP A 34 4.42 14.59 -4.01
N VAL A 35 4.87 15.80 -4.30
CA VAL A 35 5.34 16.76 -3.29
C VAL A 35 4.18 17.74 -2.98
N PRO A 36 3.86 17.96 -1.70
CA PRO A 36 4.45 17.34 -0.50
C PRO A 36 4.08 15.86 -0.36
N THR A 37 5.03 15.06 0.18
CA THR A 37 4.91 13.60 0.34
C THR A 37 3.98 13.24 1.52
N LEU A 38 2.72 13.59 1.39
CA LEU A 38 1.67 13.32 2.37
C LEU A 38 0.84 12.12 1.92
N THR A 39 0.47 11.27 2.87
CA THR A 39 -0.36 10.07 2.63
C THR A 39 -1.67 10.44 1.90
N GLY A 40 -2.37 11.50 2.34
CA GLY A 40 -3.61 11.95 1.70
C GLY A 40 -3.44 12.35 0.24
N VAL A 41 -2.29 12.88 -0.13
CA VAL A 41 -1.96 13.28 -1.52
C VAL A 41 -1.52 12.06 -2.34
N SER A 42 -0.48 11.38 -1.88
CA SER A 42 0.21 10.34 -2.65
C SER A 42 -0.67 9.10 -2.83
N ARG A 43 -1.32 8.63 -1.76
CA ARG A 43 -2.15 7.43 -1.82
C ARG A 43 -3.41 7.63 -2.64
N GLN A 44 -4.08 8.78 -2.51
CA GLN A 44 -5.21 9.10 -3.39
C GLN A 44 -4.78 9.19 -4.86
N SER A 45 -3.60 9.75 -5.16
CA SER A 45 -3.09 9.78 -6.54
C SER A 45 -2.90 8.38 -7.12
N ILE A 46 -2.43 7.42 -6.31
CA ILE A 46 -2.29 6.02 -6.72
C ILE A 46 -3.67 5.43 -7.06
N PHE A 47 -4.66 5.57 -6.16
CA PHE A 47 -5.98 4.98 -6.34
C PHE A 47 -6.83 5.70 -7.40
N ALA A 48 -6.69 7.02 -7.52
CA ALA A 48 -7.39 7.80 -8.54
C ALA A 48 -6.73 7.70 -9.93
N GLY A 49 -5.44 7.36 -9.99
CA GLY A 49 -4.65 7.38 -11.23
C GLY A 49 -4.55 8.78 -11.86
N THR A 50 -4.67 9.84 -11.05
CA THR A 50 -4.66 11.23 -11.50
C THR A 50 -3.86 12.12 -10.55
N ALA A 51 -3.50 13.32 -11.03
CA ALA A 51 -2.79 14.31 -10.24
C ALA A 51 -3.68 14.88 -9.11
N PRO A 52 -3.09 15.36 -7.99
CA PRO A 52 -3.83 15.89 -6.83
C PRO A 52 -4.80 17.02 -7.15
N LEU A 53 -4.52 17.83 -8.15
CA LEU A 53 -5.39 18.92 -8.57
C LEU A 53 -6.80 18.46 -9.00
N TYR A 54 -7.00 17.18 -9.33
CA TYR A 54 -8.31 16.64 -9.71
C TYR A 54 -9.16 16.16 -8.52
N PHE A 55 -8.61 16.22 -7.29
CA PHE A 55 -9.33 15.85 -6.06
C PHE A 55 -9.01 16.78 -4.87
N GLU A 56 -8.85 18.08 -5.12
CA GLU A 56 -8.46 19.10 -4.13
C GLU A 56 -9.28 19.05 -2.84
N SER A 57 -10.59 18.84 -2.95
CA SER A 57 -11.50 18.80 -1.80
C SER A 57 -11.25 17.64 -0.82
N SER A 58 -10.44 16.67 -1.19
CA SER A 58 -10.14 15.48 -0.36
C SER A 58 -8.68 15.31 0.02
N LEU A 59 -7.80 16.26 -0.31
CA LEU A 59 -6.36 16.17 -0.08
C LEU A 59 -5.96 15.89 1.39
N GLY A 60 -6.76 16.33 2.35
CA GLY A 60 -6.52 16.10 3.77
C GLY A 60 -7.00 14.76 4.31
N SER A 61 -7.57 13.88 3.47
CA SER A 61 -8.20 12.64 3.92
C SER A 61 -8.03 11.51 2.91
N THR A 62 -7.99 10.29 3.41
CA THR A 62 -7.97 9.05 2.61
C THR A 62 -9.36 8.41 2.48
N SER A 63 -10.43 9.10 2.90
CA SER A 63 -11.80 8.56 2.93
C SER A 63 -12.39 8.29 1.53
N LYS A 64 -11.85 8.92 0.51
CA LYS A 64 -12.32 8.78 -0.89
C LYS A 64 -11.59 7.68 -1.69
N GLU A 65 -10.59 7.02 -1.11
CA GLU A 65 -9.76 6.03 -1.83
C GLU A 65 -10.58 4.94 -2.51
N ASN A 66 -11.52 4.32 -1.79
CA ASN A 66 -12.36 3.27 -2.36
C ASN A 66 -13.18 3.78 -3.56
N SER A 67 -13.80 4.94 -3.44
CA SER A 67 -14.59 5.51 -4.54
C SER A 67 -13.74 5.94 -5.73
N GLN A 68 -12.53 6.46 -5.47
CA GLN A 68 -11.55 6.80 -6.51
C GLN A 68 -11.04 5.56 -7.24
N TRP A 69 -10.72 4.49 -6.50
CA TRP A 69 -10.32 3.19 -7.05
C TRP A 69 -11.39 2.60 -7.96
N THR A 70 -12.64 2.58 -7.48
CA THR A 70 -13.78 2.10 -8.25
C THR A 70 -13.94 2.89 -9.54
N ARG A 71 -13.96 4.23 -9.44
CA ARG A 71 -14.10 5.12 -10.61
C ARG A 71 -12.96 4.96 -11.61
N PHE A 72 -11.72 4.81 -11.12
CA PHE A 72 -10.55 4.61 -11.97
C PHE A 72 -10.71 3.39 -12.89
N TRP A 73 -11.20 2.28 -12.34
CA TRP A 73 -11.38 1.05 -13.09
C TRP A 73 -12.65 1.01 -13.92
N GLU A 74 -13.75 1.62 -13.44
CA GLU A 74 -14.97 1.79 -14.24
C GLU A 74 -14.69 2.59 -15.52
N ASN A 75 -13.89 3.65 -15.42
CA ASN A 75 -13.46 4.44 -16.58
C ASN A 75 -12.59 3.65 -17.57
N ARG A 76 -12.08 2.48 -17.17
CA ARG A 76 -11.32 1.53 -18.01
C ARG A 76 -12.13 0.31 -18.45
N GLY A 77 -13.44 0.35 -18.25
CA GLY A 77 -14.38 -0.66 -18.71
C GLY A 77 -14.66 -1.80 -17.74
N ALA A 78 -14.10 -1.77 -16.53
CA ALA A 78 -14.44 -2.76 -15.50
C ALA A 78 -15.84 -2.45 -14.92
N LYS A 79 -16.60 -3.49 -14.62
CA LYS A 79 -17.88 -3.33 -13.93
C LYS A 79 -17.65 -3.19 -12.43
N LYS A 80 -18.47 -2.42 -11.74
CA LYS A 80 -18.37 -2.21 -10.28
C LYS A 80 -18.27 -3.51 -9.49
N VAL A 81 -18.99 -4.54 -9.90
CA VAL A 81 -18.98 -5.87 -9.27
C VAL A 81 -17.64 -6.63 -9.42
N GLU A 82 -16.80 -6.21 -10.35
CA GLU A 82 -15.47 -6.79 -10.61
C GLU A 82 -14.37 -6.10 -9.79
N ILE A 83 -14.70 -5.03 -9.06
CA ILE A 83 -13.76 -4.16 -8.37
C ILE A 83 -13.97 -4.30 -6.86
N GLY A 84 -12.94 -4.66 -6.12
CA GLY A 84 -12.91 -4.71 -4.67
C GLY A 84 -11.88 -3.75 -4.08
N TYR A 85 -12.10 -3.40 -2.81
CA TYR A 85 -11.18 -2.59 -2.04
C TYR A 85 -11.23 -3.03 -0.59
N VAL A 86 -10.07 -3.35 -0.01
CA VAL A 86 -9.92 -3.73 1.40
C VAL A 86 -8.81 -2.87 2.01
N ARG A 87 -9.08 -2.30 3.17
CA ARG A 87 -8.09 -1.50 3.89
C ARG A 87 -7.97 -2.00 5.32
N GLU A 88 -6.75 -2.26 5.76
CA GLU A 88 -6.46 -2.63 7.14
C GLU A 88 -6.97 -1.56 8.12
N GLY A 89 -7.72 -2.01 9.10
CA GLY A 89 -8.25 -1.18 10.17
C GLY A 89 -7.15 -0.77 11.16
N LYS A 90 -7.44 0.25 11.96
CA LYS A 90 -6.54 0.63 13.05
C LYS A 90 -6.48 -0.52 14.07
N ASP A 91 -5.26 -0.89 14.47
CA ASP A 91 -4.98 -1.95 15.45
C ASP A 91 -5.55 -3.34 15.07
N GLN A 92 -5.94 -3.55 13.80
CA GLN A 92 -6.42 -4.83 13.30
C GLN A 92 -5.30 -5.88 13.35
N GLN A 93 -5.65 -7.12 13.75
CA GLN A 93 -4.69 -8.22 13.75
C GLN A 93 -4.43 -8.69 12.30
N ASP A 94 -3.21 -9.14 12.03
CA ASP A 94 -2.79 -9.58 10.69
C ASP A 94 -3.72 -10.68 10.14
N ASP A 95 -4.09 -11.66 10.97
CA ASP A 95 -4.94 -12.77 10.54
C ASP A 95 -6.38 -12.33 10.22
N ASP A 96 -6.95 -11.39 10.99
CA ASP A 96 -8.29 -10.84 10.73
C ASP A 96 -8.29 -10.06 9.42
N PHE A 97 -7.26 -9.24 9.19
CA PHE A 97 -7.10 -8.52 7.93
C PHE A 97 -6.94 -9.46 6.74
N LEU A 98 -6.10 -10.48 6.85
CA LEU A 98 -5.92 -11.48 5.81
C LEU A 98 -7.21 -12.22 5.49
N ASN A 99 -7.98 -12.59 6.51
CA ASN A 99 -9.28 -13.25 6.34
C ASN A 99 -10.27 -12.34 5.60
N GLU A 100 -10.28 -11.04 5.90
CA GLU A 100 -11.12 -10.06 5.17
C GLU A 100 -10.74 -9.99 3.69
N VAL A 101 -9.44 -9.89 3.38
CA VAL A 101 -8.95 -9.90 2.00
C VAL A 101 -9.31 -11.19 1.28
N PHE A 102 -9.10 -12.34 1.91
CA PHE A 102 -9.39 -13.64 1.29
C PHE A 102 -10.89 -13.83 1.06
N LYS A 103 -11.73 -13.41 2.01
CA LYS A 103 -13.18 -13.41 1.84
C LYS A 103 -13.63 -12.54 0.66
N ALA A 104 -13.00 -11.39 0.46
CA ALA A 104 -13.30 -10.57 -0.72
C ALA A 104 -12.99 -11.32 -2.03
N THR A 105 -11.90 -12.12 -2.07
CA THR A 105 -11.52 -12.90 -3.25
C THR A 105 -12.45 -14.10 -3.56
N GLU A 106 -13.33 -14.47 -2.64
CA GLU A 106 -14.33 -15.53 -2.86
C GLU A 106 -15.46 -15.07 -3.80
N HIS A 107 -15.62 -13.77 -4.03
CA HIS A 107 -16.64 -13.24 -4.92
C HIS A 107 -16.32 -13.62 -6.37
N PRO A 108 -17.19 -14.40 -7.06
CA PRO A 108 -16.84 -15.04 -8.34
C PRO A 108 -16.62 -14.06 -9.50
N LYS A 109 -17.07 -12.82 -9.36
CA LYS A 109 -16.90 -11.77 -10.37
C LYS A 109 -15.75 -10.81 -10.05
N LEU A 110 -15.10 -10.95 -8.89
CA LEU A 110 -13.99 -10.07 -8.53
C LEU A 110 -12.79 -10.34 -9.43
N ARG A 111 -12.26 -9.30 -10.04
CA ARG A 111 -11.08 -9.36 -10.92
C ARG A 111 -9.98 -8.39 -10.50
N ILE A 112 -10.36 -7.32 -9.83
CA ILE A 112 -9.48 -6.20 -9.47
C ILE A 112 -9.66 -5.93 -7.99
N LEU A 113 -8.58 -6.02 -7.22
CA LEU A 113 -8.61 -5.81 -5.78
C LEU A 113 -7.54 -4.79 -5.36
N GLY A 114 -7.97 -3.69 -4.80
CA GLY A 114 -7.10 -2.74 -4.11
C GLY A 114 -6.97 -3.14 -2.64
N VAL A 115 -5.75 -3.27 -2.17
CA VAL A 115 -5.46 -3.63 -0.77
C VAL A 115 -4.55 -2.58 -0.16
N VAL A 116 -4.92 -2.06 1.01
CA VAL A 116 -4.11 -1.10 1.77
C VAL A 116 -3.65 -1.75 3.07
N VAL A 117 -2.34 -1.97 3.18
CA VAL A 117 -1.68 -2.46 4.39
C VAL A 117 -1.20 -1.25 5.19
N GLY A 118 -1.81 -1.00 6.35
CA GLY A 118 -1.53 0.16 7.20
C GLY A 118 -0.48 -0.09 8.29
N LYS A 119 -0.07 -1.33 8.49
CA LYS A 119 0.74 -1.77 9.64
C LYS A 119 2.06 -1.00 9.81
N ILE A 120 2.75 -0.73 8.72
CA ILE A 120 4.04 -0.02 8.76
C ILE A 120 3.81 1.45 9.17
N ASP A 121 2.83 2.12 8.57
CA ASP A 121 2.49 3.51 8.88
C ASP A 121 2.04 3.65 10.36
N GLN A 122 1.15 2.77 10.82
CA GLN A 122 0.74 2.73 12.22
C GLN A 122 1.91 2.51 13.18
N SER A 123 2.85 1.64 12.83
CA SER A 123 4.03 1.35 13.62
C SER A 123 4.96 2.57 13.71
N MET A 124 5.10 3.34 12.65
CA MET A 124 5.95 4.55 12.63
C MET A 124 5.46 5.61 13.63
N HIS A 125 4.15 5.81 13.72
CA HIS A 125 3.58 6.77 14.66
C HIS A 125 3.74 6.36 16.13
N GLY A 126 3.98 5.07 16.42
CA GLY A 126 4.20 4.53 17.78
C GLY A 126 5.66 4.45 18.23
N VAL A 127 6.61 4.53 17.32
CA VAL A 127 8.04 4.30 17.63
C VAL A 127 8.73 5.60 18.08
N LYS A 128 9.11 5.64 19.37
CA LYS A 128 9.88 6.77 19.94
C LYS A 128 11.41 6.65 19.77
N THR A 129 11.90 5.53 19.25
CA THR A 129 13.33 5.16 19.20
C THR A 129 14.03 5.49 17.89
N GLY A 130 13.44 6.33 17.05
CA GLY A 130 14.02 6.75 15.77
C GLY A 130 14.09 5.65 14.71
N SER A 131 14.98 5.79 13.73
CA SER A 131 15.07 4.89 12.56
C SER A 131 15.40 3.45 12.92
N SER A 132 16.25 3.20 13.91
CA SER A 132 16.60 1.83 14.34
C SER A 132 15.40 1.07 14.91
N GLY A 133 14.55 1.77 15.67
CA GLY A 133 13.31 1.19 16.19
C GLY A 133 12.33 0.84 15.09
N LEU A 134 12.17 1.71 14.10
CA LEU A 134 11.33 1.46 12.92
C LEU A 134 11.82 0.23 12.15
N HIS A 135 13.11 0.14 11.84
CA HIS A 135 13.68 -1.03 11.15
C HIS A 135 13.43 -2.33 11.92
N SER A 136 13.51 -2.29 13.25
CA SER A 136 13.25 -3.46 14.09
C SER A 136 11.78 -3.90 13.99
N VAL A 137 10.85 -2.96 14.06
CA VAL A 137 9.40 -3.23 13.95
C VAL A 137 9.04 -3.78 12.57
N VAL A 138 9.52 -3.14 11.51
CA VAL A 138 9.28 -3.60 10.13
C VAL A 138 9.86 -5.00 9.90
N ARG A 139 11.07 -5.26 10.41
CA ARG A 139 11.68 -6.59 10.33
C ARG A 139 10.86 -7.64 11.07
N HIS A 140 10.42 -7.32 12.29
CA HIS A 140 9.59 -8.24 13.09
C HIS A 140 8.27 -8.56 12.35
N TRP A 141 7.59 -7.55 11.84
CA TRP A 141 6.38 -7.75 11.05
C TRP A 141 6.64 -8.55 9.77
N ALA A 142 7.73 -8.27 9.05
CA ALA A 142 8.08 -9.06 7.87
C ALA A 142 8.31 -10.54 8.20
N HIS A 143 8.90 -10.85 9.38
CA HIS A 143 9.07 -12.23 9.85
C HIS A 143 7.77 -12.89 10.32
N SER A 144 6.69 -12.15 10.61
CA SER A 144 5.38 -12.75 10.90
C SER A 144 4.81 -13.54 9.72
N GLY A 145 5.31 -13.25 8.52
CA GLY A 145 4.92 -13.92 7.29
C GLY A 145 3.55 -13.47 6.74
N ALA A 146 2.90 -12.49 7.35
CA ALA A 146 1.59 -12.01 6.92
C ALA A 146 1.59 -11.57 5.45
N MET A 147 2.57 -10.74 5.07
CA MET A 147 2.72 -10.29 3.67
C MET A 147 3.01 -11.44 2.71
N GLY A 148 3.83 -12.41 3.15
CA GLY A 148 4.11 -13.63 2.38
C GLY A 148 2.85 -14.45 2.10
N ARG A 149 2.02 -14.66 3.13
CA ARG A 149 0.73 -15.37 3.01
C ARG A 149 -0.22 -14.64 2.08
N LEU A 150 -0.32 -13.31 2.20
CA LEU A 150 -1.15 -12.48 1.32
C LEU A 150 -0.76 -12.64 -0.15
N VAL A 151 0.50 -12.37 -0.47
CA VAL A 151 1.01 -12.41 -1.85
C VAL A 151 0.89 -13.84 -2.42
N SER A 152 1.31 -14.86 -1.67
CA SER A 152 1.22 -16.25 -2.14
C SER A 152 -0.21 -16.66 -2.43
N ARG A 153 -1.15 -16.32 -1.55
CA ARG A 153 -2.57 -16.67 -1.75
C ARG A 153 -3.15 -15.99 -2.98
N LEU A 154 -2.85 -14.70 -3.20
CA LEU A 154 -3.33 -13.97 -4.37
C LEU A 154 -2.75 -14.55 -5.68
N LEU A 155 -1.46 -14.91 -5.69
CA LEU A 155 -0.83 -15.57 -6.83
C LEU A 155 -1.43 -16.95 -7.10
N ASP A 156 -1.76 -17.71 -6.05
CA ASP A 156 -2.42 -19.03 -6.18
C ASP A 156 -3.82 -18.92 -6.79
N LEU A 157 -4.51 -17.82 -6.53
CA LEU A 157 -5.81 -17.49 -7.13
C LEU A 157 -5.68 -16.91 -8.55
N GLY A 158 -4.46 -16.81 -9.09
CA GLY A 158 -4.21 -16.33 -10.45
C GLY A 158 -4.13 -14.80 -10.57
N TYR A 159 -4.10 -14.05 -9.47
CA TYR A 159 -3.89 -12.60 -9.52
C TYR A 159 -2.45 -12.28 -9.90
N GLU A 160 -2.27 -11.23 -10.65
CA GLU A 160 -1.02 -10.50 -10.74
C GLU A 160 -0.96 -9.52 -9.57
N VAL A 161 0.12 -9.56 -8.78
CA VAL A 161 0.23 -8.75 -7.57
C VAL A 161 1.23 -7.63 -7.77
N MET A 162 0.79 -6.40 -7.53
CA MET A 162 1.63 -5.20 -7.54
C MET A 162 1.68 -4.60 -6.14
N VAL A 163 2.89 -4.42 -5.60
CA VAL A 163 3.12 -3.81 -4.29
C VAL A 163 3.80 -2.46 -4.47
N THR A 164 3.29 -1.43 -3.84
CA THR A 164 3.88 -0.09 -3.88
C THR A 164 3.76 0.61 -2.52
N ALA A 165 4.62 1.58 -2.26
CA ALA A 165 4.44 2.55 -1.19
C ALA A 165 3.90 3.86 -1.78
N ASP A 166 3.16 4.60 -0.98
CA ASP A 166 2.64 5.92 -1.34
C ASP A 166 3.73 7.00 -1.30
N HIS A 167 4.67 6.87 -0.38
CA HIS A 167 5.88 7.68 -0.28
C HIS A 167 6.95 6.95 0.54
N GLY A 168 8.16 7.51 0.57
CA GLY A 168 9.24 7.06 1.44
C GLY A 168 9.24 7.79 2.79
N ASN A 169 10.15 7.39 3.67
CA ASN A 169 10.41 8.02 4.95
C ASN A 169 11.87 8.40 5.06
N ILE A 170 12.13 9.60 5.57
CA ILE A 170 13.47 10.07 5.86
C ILE A 170 13.52 10.64 7.30
N HIS A 171 14.58 10.30 8.00
CA HIS A 171 14.84 10.88 9.32
C HIS A 171 15.25 12.36 9.15
N CYS A 172 14.58 13.25 9.87
CA CYS A 172 14.92 14.67 9.85
C CYS A 172 15.02 15.23 11.28
N HIS A 173 15.83 16.27 11.43
CA HIS A 173 15.93 17.03 12.65
C HIS A 173 15.28 18.41 12.42
N GLY A 174 14.39 18.80 13.33
CA GLY A 174 13.79 20.13 13.29
C GLY A 174 14.84 21.20 13.63
N ILE A 175 14.97 22.20 12.77
CA ILE A 175 15.84 23.35 12.98
C ILE A 175 15.09 24.57 13.53
N GLY A 176 13.85 24.36 14.00
CA GLY A 176 12.95 25.41 14.46
C GLY A 176 12.01 25.92 13.37
N LYS A 177 11.07 26.76 13.77
CA LYS A 177 10.13 27.40 12.83
C LYS A 177 10.80 28.66 12.25
N PRO A 178 11.01 28.75 10.93
CA PRO A 178 11.52 30.00 10.35
C PRO A 178 10.52 31.14 10.64
N LYS A 179 11.03 32.29 11.04
CA LYS A 179 10.23 33.52 11.12
C LYS A 179 9.92 33.94 9.68
N ILE A 180 8.86 33.41 9.14
CA ILE A 180 8.30 33.90 7.87
C ILE A 180 7.68 35.26 8.19
N GLY A 181 8.09 36.31 7.49
CA GLY A 181 7.59 37.67 7.69
C GLY A 181 6.05 37.74 7.64
N VAL A 182 5.53 38.85 8.14
CA VAL A 182 4.11 39.14 8.22
C VAL A 182 3.45 38.83 6.84
N ILE A 183 2.50 37.91 6.83
CA ILE A 183 1.60 37.80 5.69
C ILE A 183 0.81 39.10 5.69
N ALA A 184 1.02 39.96 4.71
CA ALA A 184 0.15 41.11 4.48
C ALA A 184 -1.24 40.56 4.11
N ASP A 185 -2.26 40.97 4.87
CA ASP A 185 -3.66 40.71 4.60
C ASP A 185 -4.09 41.34 3.26
#